data_633d904b8454484628f6341978f00906
#
_entry.id   633d904b8454484628f6341978f00906
#
_cell.length_a   1.000
_cell.length_b   1.000
_cell.length_c   1.000
_cell.angle_alpha   90.00
_cell.angle_beta   90.00
_cell.angle_gamma   90.00
#
_symmetry.space_group_name_H-M   'P 1'
#
loop_
_entity.id
_entity.type
_entity.pdbx_description
1 polymer ?
#
loop_
_entity_poly.entity_id
_entity_poly.type
_entity_poly.pdbx_seq_one_letter_code
_entity_poly.pdbx_strand_id
1 'polypeptide(L)'
;MKRIDEIIECNADEIIALGENLFKHPELGYKEFKTKEILIDYLKEKGFEIEQEYCLTGFKVSIGSGYPHIGLIAEMDAIPTVGHPCANLNDSSAAHSCGHSTQCTIMVNALLALKEVIKDGRGKVSIYFCPAEEFTDIAYRQSLIKDGKIRYIGGKVNMLTEGIFDDVDLCIHLHAMGNDYQYGINSRLAGFIYKKYTFIGKASHAAVLPHLGVNALNAFALFQSAQGMLRETFKDEDKNRVHGRLISGGETVNSIPEIVEYESYIRSFNSETLTVLNNLYSNAAICCAKAIGETCKIEDTPGYLPFVPSTKLSNVVYKQMLNYVKDEDIIKDEESIAAGDIGDLGCFKPTIQFGYGGVKGVIHGKTMMIADPYLIYITTAKIVANSVMDILNDHSIADDIISSFKPAMTKEEYLEYLNKQA
;
A
#
# COMPACT_ATOMS: atom_id res chain seq x y z
N MET A 1 -17.53 15.43 -20.45
CA MET A 1 -17.82 15.84 -19.08
C MET A 1 -19.32 15.73 -18.75
N LYS A 2 -20.23 16.58 -19.20
CA LYS A 2 -21.65 16.55 -18.80
C LYS A 2 -22.34 15.19 -18.89
N ARG A 3 -22.15 14.42 -19.97
CA ARG A 3 -22.74 13.07 -20.13
C ARG A 3 -22.18 12.05 -19.13
N ILE A 4 -20.89 12.10 -18.80
CA ILE A 4 -20.25 11.22 -17.82
C ILE A 4 -20.79 11.50 -16.44
N ASP A 5 -20.87 12.77 -16.07
CA ASP A 5 -21.40 13.20 -14.77
C ASP A 5 -22.85 12.75 -14.58
N GLU A 6 -23.68 12.86 -15.65
CA GLU A 6 -25.07 12.43 -15.61
C GLU A 6 -25.18 10.90 -15.41
N ILE A 7 -24.33 10.10 -16.05
CA ILE A 7 -24.32 8.63 -15.88
C ILE A 7 -23.90 8.26 -14.46
N ILE A 8 -22.83 8.88 -13.93
CA ILE A 8 -22.34 8.64 -12.57
C ILE A 8 -23.41 9.00 -11.55
N GLU A 9 -24.13 10.12 -11.74
CA GLU A 9 -25.24 10.52 -10.87
C GLU A 9 -26.41 9.52 -10.91
N CYS A 10 -26.74 9.00 -12.09
CA CYS A 10 -27.83 8.01 -12.22
C CYS A 10 -27.55 6.71 -11.46
N ASN A 11 -26.29 6.37 -11.23
CA ASN A 11 -25.86 5.18 -10.51
C ASN A 11 -25.71 5.43 -8.99
N ALA A 12 -25.93 6.65 -8.49
CA ALA A 12 -25.51 7.07 -7.14
C ALA A 12 -26.04 6.15 -6.03
N ASP A 13 -27.35 5.91 -5.97
CA ASP A 13 -27.95 5.11 -4.91
C ASP A 13 -27.41 3.66 -4.89
N GLU A 14 -27.28 3.06 -6.06
CA GLU A 14 -26.78 1.69 -6.22
C GLU A 14 -25.31 1.58 -5.84
N ILE A 15 -24.49 2.55 -6.24
CA ILE A 15 -23.07 2.61 -5.94
C ILE A 15 -22.81 2.85 -4.46
N ILE A 16 -23.59 3.72 -3.81
CA ILE A 16 -23.52 3.92 -2.37
C ILE A 16 -23.84 2.62 -1.64
N ALA A 17 -24.88 1.90 -2.09
CA ALA A 17 -25.24 0.60 -1.51
C ALA A 17 -24.14 -0.46 -1.69
N LEU A 18 -23.46 -0.50 -2.86
CA LEU A 18 -22.30 -1.35 -3.09
C LEU A 18 -21.16 -1.00 -2.12
N GLY A 19 -20.83 0.28 -1.98
CA GLY A 19 -19.78 0.75 -1.08
C GLY A 19 -20.04 0.42 0.39
N GLU A 20 -21.29 0.57 0.84
CA GLU A 20 -21.71 0.17 2.19
C GLU A 20 -21.62 -1.35 2.39
N ASN A 21 -21.96 -2.14 1.36
CA ASN A 21 -21.86 -3.59 1.41
C ASN A 21 -20.39 -4.02 1.56
N LEU A 22 -19.49 -3.51 0.74
CA LEU A 22 -18.06 -3.79 0.85
C LEU A 22 -17.49 -3.37 2.21
N PHE A 23 -17.84 -2.17 2.69
CA PHE A 23 -17.38 -1.66 3.99
C PHE A 23 -17.76 -2.57 5.18
N LYS A 24 -18.89 -3.28 5.07
CA LYS A 24 -19.40 -4.19 6.10
C LYS A 24 -18.83 -5.62 6.00
N HIS A 25 -18.06 -5.95 4.95
CA HIS A 25 -17.46 -7.26 4.73
C HIS A 25 -15.93 -7.19 4.62
N PRO A 26 -15.24 -6.66 5.65
CA PRO A 26 -13.79 -6.52 5.62
C PRO A 26 -13.08 -7.86 5.76
N GLU A 27 -12.05 -8.07 4.94
CA GLU A 27 -11.19 -9.25 4.93
C GLU A 27 -9.72 -8.82 4.85
N LEU A 28 -8.82 -9.56 5.52
CA LEU A 28 -7.38 -9.29 5.48
C LEU A 28 -6.79 -9.69 4.12
N GLY A 29 -5.60 -9.18 3.84
CA GLY A 29 -4.90 -9.42 2.59
C GLY A 29 -4.69 -10.90 2.27
N TYR A 30 -4.93 -11.28 1.01
CA TYR A 30 -5.01 -12.64 0.47
C TYR A 30 -6.15 -13.50 1.05
N LYS A 31 -7.11 -12.89 1.71
CA LYS A 31 -8.35 -13.51 2.21
C LYS A 31 -9.59 -12.80 1.67
N GLU A 32 -9.46 -11.87 0.74
CA GLU A 32 -10.52 -11.00 0.19
C GLU A 32 -11.47 -11.78 -0.75
N PHE A 33 -11.85 -13.00 -0.35
CA PHE A 33 -12.69 -13.87 -1.18
C PHE A 33 -14.13 -13.35 -1.30
N LYS A 34 -14.72 -12.86 -0.19
CA LYS A 34 -16.07 -12.30 -0.20
C LYS A 34 -16.12 -10.95 -0.89
N THR A 35 -15.09 -10.11 -0.68
CA THR A 35 -14.91 -8.83 -1.37
C THR A 35 -14.85 -9.06 -2.88
N LYS A 36 -14.02 -10.03 -3.32
CA LYS A 36 -13.93 -10.45 -4.72
C LYS A 36 -15.26 -10.94 -5.27
N GLU A 37 -15.96 -11.81 -4.54
CA GLU A 37 -17.28 -12.33 -4.93
C GLU A 37 -18.27 -11.19 -5.16
N ILE A 38 -18.43 -10.28 -4.20
CA ILE A 38 -19.34 -9.13 -4.30
C ILE A 38 -19.05 -8.28 -5.53
N LEU A 39 -17.77 -7.97 -5.76
CA LEU A 39 -17.34 -7.15 -6.90
C LEU A 39 -17.56 -7.86 -8.24
N ILE A 40 -17.21 -9.14 -8.33
CA ILE A 40 -17.39 -9.94 -9.56
C ILE A 40 -18.86 -10.09 -9.91
N ASP A 41 -19.70 -10.40 -8.93
CA ASP A 41 -21.14 -10.58 -9.16
C ASP A 41 -21.78 -9.26 -9.63
N TYR A 42 -21.42 -8.14 -8.98
CA TYR A 42 -21.89 -6.81 -9.40
C TYR A 42 -21.45 -6.46 -10.82
N LEU A 43 -20.17 -6.67 -11.14
CA LEU A 43 -19.61 -6.36 -12.46
C LEU A 43 -20.24 -7.24 -13.56
N LYS A 44 -20.47 -8.53 -13.28
CA LYS A 44 -21.17 -9.44 -14.20
C LYS A 44 -22.61 -9.03 -14.45
N GLU A 45 -23.33 -8.58 -13.42
CA GLU A 45 -24.69 -8.04 -13.55
C GLU A 45 -24.71 -6.80 -14.48
N LYS A 46 -23.65 -5.97 -14.42
CA LYS A 46 -23.46 -4.81 -15.31
C LYS A 46 -22.87 -5.17 -16.69
N GLY A 47 -22.74 -6.47 -17.00
CA GLY A 47 -22.30 -6.97 -18.29
C GLY A 47 -20.81 -6.76 -18.56
N PHE A 48 -19.98 -6.90 -17.51
CA PHE A 48 -18.53 -6.99 -17.65
C PHE A 48 -18.07 -8.45 -17.64
N GLU A 49 -17.02 -8.73 -18.38
CA GLU A 49 -16.30 -10.00 -18.31
C GLU A 49 -15.03 -9.84 -17.46
N ILE A 50 -14.75 -10.85 -16.64
CA ILE A 50 -13.48 -10.88 -15.87
C ILE A 50 -12.37 -11.29 -16.82
N GLU A 51 -11.45 -10.39 -17.10
CA GLU A 51 -10.38 -10.62 -18.07
C GLU A 51 -9.30 -11.57 -17.54
N GLN A 52 -8.96 -11.44 -16.26
CA GLN A 52 -7.89 -12.22 -15.61
C GLN A 52 -8.08 -12.25 -14.10
N GLU A 53 -7.71 -13.38 -13.48
CA GLU A 53 -7.55 -13.53 -12.04
C GLU A 53 -6.07 -13.78 -11.72
N TYR A 54 -5.57 -13.28 -10.57
CA TYR A 54 -4.17 -13.38 -10.17
C TYR A 54 -4.02 -13.29 -8.65
N CYS A 55 -2.87 -13.70 -8.13
CA CYS A 55 -2.47 -13.52 -6.73
C CYS A 55 -3.59 -13.91 -5.74
N LEU A 56 -4.24 -15.07 -5.92
CA LEU A 56 -5.34 -15.65 -5.12
C LEU A 56 -6.66 -14.90 -5.26
N THR A 57 -6.72 -13.63 -4.86
CA THR A 57 -7.98 -12.86 -4.76
C THR A 57 -8.06 -11.71 -5.75
N GLY A 58 -6.92 -11.29 -6.33
CA GLY A 58 -6.88 -10.23 -7.33
C GLY A 58 -7.53 -10.61 -8.66
N PHE A 59 -8.06 -9.61 -9.37
CA PHE A 59 -8.64 -9.79 -10.70
C PHE A 59 -8.66 -8.46 -11.48
N LYS A 60 -8.91 -8.56 -12.80
CA LYS A 60 -8.94 -7.44 -13.74
C LYS A 60 -10.19 -7.47 -14.60
N VAL A 61 -10.75 -6.30 -14.85
CA VAL A 61 -11.80 -6.04 -15.86
C VAL A 61 -11.35 -4.90 -16.75
N SER A 62 -11.73 -4.94 -18.03
CA SER A 62 -11.33 -3.94 -19.01
C SER A 62 -12.49 -3.51 -19.91
N ILE A 63 -12.37 -2.29 -20.43
CA ILE A 63 -13.24 -1.73 -21.49
C ILE A 63 -12.40 -1.06 -22.57
N GLY A 64 -12.95 -0.96 -23.76
CA GLY A 64 -12.27 -0.35 -24.90
C GLY A 64 -11.10 -1.17 -25.42
N SER A 65 -10.36 -0.61 -26.36
CA SER A 65 -9.19 -1.21 -26.99
C SER A 65 -8.29 -0.14 -27.61
N GLY A 66 -7.01 -0.48 -27.81
CA GLY A 66 -6.04 0.42 -28.42
C GLY A 66 -5.21 1.18 -27.39
N TYR A 67 -4.58 2.25 -27.84
CA TYR A 67 -3.65 3.09 -27.05
C TYR A 67 -4.32 4.43 -26.70
N PRO A 68 -4.02 5.00 -25.52
CA PRO A 68 -3.25 4.43 -24.42
C PRO A 68 -4.02 3.38 -23.61
N HIS A 69 -3.30 2.51 -22.85
CA HIS A 69 -3.87 1.63 -21.86
C HIS A 69 -3.72 2.24 -20.45
N ILE A 70 -4.84 2.62 -19.86
CA ILE A 70 -4.90 3.28 -18.55
C ILE A 70 -5.31 2.26 -17.48
N GLY A 71 -4.46 2.08 -16.47
CA GLY A 71 -4.75 1.26 -15.30
C GLY A 71 -5.40 2.08 -14.18
N LEU A 72 -6.57 1.65 -13.72
CA LEU A 72 -7.21 2.14 -12.51
C LEU A 72 -6.90 1.14 -11.40
N ILE A 73 -6.24 1.58 -10.34
CA ILE A 73 -5.76 0.71 -9.26
C ILE A 73 -6.72 0.80 -8.08
N ALA A 74 -7.24 -0.34 -7.62
CA ALA A 74 -8.16 -0.44 -6.49
C ALA A 74 -7.72 -1.56 -5.54
N GLU A 75 -7.42 -1.23 -4.31
CA GLU A 75 -7.04 -2.15 -3.25
C GLU A 75 -8.27 -2.75 -2.60
N MET A 76 -8.19 -4.02 -2.16
CA MET A 76 -9.37 -4.74 -1.66
C MET A 76 -9.30 -5.08 -0.17
N ASP A 77 -8.10 -5.14 0.41
CA ASP A 77 -7.89 -5.66 1.75
C ASP A 77 -8.26 -4.68 2.87
N ALA A 78 -8.47 -5.24 4.05
CA ALA A 78 -8.71 -4.56 5.31
C ALA A 78 -7.53 -4.79 6.27
N ILE A 79 -7.53 -4.08 7.40
CA ILE A 79 -6.53 -4.23 8.45
C ILE A 79 -7.14 -4.67 9.78
N PRO A 80 -6.36 -5.33 10.66
CA PRO A 80 -6.80 -5.61 12.03
C PRO A 80 -7.09 -4.30 12.79
N THR A 81 -8.35 -4.08 13.19
CA THR A 81 -8.77 -2.86 13.90
C THR A 81 -9.73 -3.22 15.02
N VAL A 82 -9.16 -3.59 16.15
CA VAL A 82 -9.91 -4.02 17.35
C VAL A 82 -10.85 -2.91 17.83
N GLY A 83 -12.12 -3.25 18.00
CA GLY A 83 -13.17 -2.35 18.49
C GLY A 83 -13.78 -1.45 17.42
N HIS A 84 -13.48 -1.65 16.13
CA HIS A 84 -14.18 -0.97 15.05
C HIS A 84 -15.63 -1.52 14.93
N PRO A 85 -16.66 -0.65 14.75
CA PRO A 85 -18.06 -1.09 14.71
C PRO A 85 -18.38 -2.12 13.61
N CYS A 86 -17.67 -2.08 12.50
CA CYS A 86 -17.82 -3.01 11.36
C CYS A 86 -16.70 -4.07 11.32
N ALA A 87 -16.02 -4.34 12.45
CA ALA A 87 -14.95 -5.33 12.45
C ALA A 87 -15.48 -6.76 12.25
N ASN A 88 -14.79 -7.51 11.39
CA ASN A 88 -14.99 -8.94 11.25
C ASN A 88 -14.30 -9.68 12.41
N LEU A 89 -15.06 -10.07 13.42
CA LEU A 89 -14.51 -10.72 14.62
C LEU A 89 -13.99 -12.15 14.34
N ASN A 90 -14.36 -12.74 13.21
CA ASN A 90 -13.88 -14.06 12.79
C ASN A 90 -12.55 -14.01 12.02
N ASP A 91 -12.11 -12.81 11.60
CA ASP A 91 -10.86 -12.59 10.89
C ASP A 91 -10.04 -11.48 11.59
N SER A 92 -9.49 -11.79 12.74
CA SER A 92 -8.57 -10.93 13.51
C SER A 92 -9.06 -9.48 13.69
N SER A 93 -10.39 -9.28 13.78
CA SER A 93 -11.01 -7.95 13.84
C SER A 93 -10.69 -7.08 12.62
N ALA A 94 -10.60 -7.67 11.43
CA ALA A 94 -10.43 -6.93 10.18
C ALA A 94 -11.49 -5.83 10.03
N ALA A 95 -11.09 -4.63 9.61
CA ALA A 95 -12.00 -3.54 9.30
C ALA A 95 -11.43 -2.67 8.17
N HIS A 96 -12.31 -2.12 7.33
CA HIS A 96 -11.92 -1.18 6.26
C HIS A 96 -11.57 0.21 6.81
N SER A 97 -10.70 0.26 7.82
CA SER A 97 -10.27 1.51 8.46
C SER A 97 -9.14 2.23 7.71
N CYS A 98 -8.68 1.68 6.56
CA CYS A 98 -7.82 2.34 5.59
C CYS A 98 -8.59 2.92 4.39
N GLY A 99 -9.82 2.45 4.15
CA GLY A 99 -10.69 2.97 3.09
C GLY A 99 -10.58 2.23 1.74
N HIS A 100 -9.94 1.06 1.66
CA HIS A 100 -9.74 0.33 0.40
C HIS A 100 -11.07 -0.08 -0.26
N SER A 101 -12.09 -0.47 0.51
CA SER A 101 -13.43 -0.75 -0.03
C SER A 101 -14.03 0.43 -0.80
N THR A 102 -13.70 1.67 -0.40
CA THR A 102 -14.20 2.85 -1.10
C THR A 102 -13.49 3.06 -2.43
N GLN A 103 -12.20 2.70 -2.54
CA GLN A 103 -11.46 2.73 -3.81
C GLN A 103 -12.12 1.84 -4.87
N CYS A 104 -12.44 0.59 -4.51
CA CYS A 104 -13.11 -0.35 -5.40
C CYS A 104 -14.42 0.24 -5.94
N THR A 105 -15.22 0.82 -5.06
CA THR A 105 -16.52 1.40 -5.42
C THR A 105 -16.38 2.62 -6.33
N ILE A 106 -15.44 3.52 -6.05
CA ILE A 106 -15.14 4.69 -6.88
C ILE A 106 -14.73 4.26 -8.31
N MET A 107 -13.79 3.31 -8.40
CA MET A 107 -13.28 2.85 -9.69
C MET A 107 -14.34 2.11 -10.49
N VAL A 108 -15.22 1.32 -9.83
CA VAL A 108 -16.38 0.69 -10.48
C VAL A 108 -17.31 1.74 -11.07
N ASN A 109 -17.69 2.78 -10.31
CA ASN A 109 -18.58 3.83 -10.80
C ASN A 109 -17.98 4.59 -11.98
N ALA A 110 -16.69 4.91 -11.92
CA ALA A 110 -15.98 5.52 -13.04
C ALA A 110 -16.00 4.62 -14.29
N LEU A 111 -15.73 3.31 -14.12
CA LEU A 111 -15.72 2.35 -15.23
C LEU A 111 -17.09 2.17 -15.88
N LEU A 112 -18.18 2.15 -15.09
CA LEU A 112 -19.56 2.10 -15.57
C LEU A 112 -19.85 3.28 -16.52
N ALA A 113 -19.48 4.49 -16.12
CA ALA A 113 -19.68 5.67 -16.95
C ALA A 113 -18.80 5.66 -18.22
N LEU A 114 -17.55 5.24 -18.08
CA LEU A 114 -16.60 5.15 -19.18
C LEU A 114 -17.06 4.12 -20.24
N LYS A 115 -17.64 2.99 -19.84
CA LYS A 115 -18.19 1.97 -20.73
C LYS A 115 -19.19 2.54 -21.74
N GLU A 116 -20.02 3.51 -21.31
CA GLU A 116 -21.05 4.13 -22.14
C GLU A 116 -20.52 5.19 -23.13
N VAL A 117 -19.26 5.63 -22.98
CA VAL A 117 -18.71 6.75 -23.74
C VAL A 117 -17.44 6.41 -24.53
N ILE A 118 -16.67 5.41 -24.10
CA ILE A 118 -15.44 5.00 -24.80
C ILE A 118 -15.82 4.30 -26.11
N LYS A 119 -15.15 4.72 -27.20
CA LYS A 119 -15.26 4.08 -28.52
C LYS A 119 -14.10 3.12 -28.71
N ASP A 120 -14.36 2.01 -29.37
CA ASP A 120 -13.33 1.05 -29.76
C ASP A 120 -12.19 1.70 -30.53
N GLY A 121 -10.96 1.27 -30.21
CA GLY A 121 -9.73 1.79 -30.84
C GLY A 121 -9.24 3.13 -30.29
N ARG A 122 -9.95 3.73 -29.32
CA ARG A 122 -9.56 5.03 -28.71
C ARG A 122 -8.69 4.91 -27.49
N GLY A 123 -8.53 3.71 -26.94
CA GLY A 123 -7.76 3.38 -25.77
C GLY A 123 -8.42 2.28 -24.96
N LYS A 124 -7.64 1.66 -24.08
CA LYS A 124 -8.06 0.62 -23.14
C LYS A 124 -8.05 1.18 -21.73
N VAL A 125 -9.07 0.85 -20.92
CA VAL A 125 -9.12 1.17 -19.50
C VAL A 125 -9.37 -0.11 -18.73
N SER A 126 -8.53 -0.39 -17.74
CA SER A 126 -8.65 -1.59 -16.90
C SER A 126 -8.69 -1.21 -15.43
N ILE A 127 -9.61 -1.80 -14.65
CA ILE A 127 -9.47 -1.80 -13.19
C ILE A 127 -8.64 -3.02 -12.80
N TYR A 128 -7.62 -2.79 -12.01
CA TYR A 128 -6.83 -3.80 -11.33
C TYR A 128 -7.26 -3.83 -9.87
N PHE A 129 -8.01 -4.85 -9.49
CA PHE A 129 -8.36 -5.10 -8.09
C PHE A 129 -7.19 -5.80 -7.42
N CYS A 130 -6.50 -5.06 -6.55
CA CYS A 130 -5.24 -5.47 -5.96
C CYS A 130 -5.45 -6.07 -4.58
N PRO A 131 -4.97 -7.30 -4.31
CA PRO A 131 -5.02 -7.87 -2.97
C PRO A 131 -3.88 -7.35 -2.11
N ALA A 132 -4.00 -7.49 -0.79
CA ALA A 132 -2.92 -7.51 0.18
C ALA A 132 -1.94 -6.32 0.11
N GLU A 133 -2.45 -5.08 0.03
CA GLU A 133 -1.65 -3.86 0.12
C GLU A 133 -1.05 -3.69 1.51
N GLU A 134 -1.85 -3.87 2.54
CA GLU A 134 -1.44 -3.71 3.94
C GLU A 134 -0.41 -4.75 4.36
N PHE A 135 0.70 -4.31 4.94
CA PHE A 135 1.79 -5.19 5.37
C PHE A 135 1.49 -5.83 6.74
N THR A 136 0.42 -6.61 6.80
CA THR A 136 -0.12 -7.25 8.01
C THR A 136 -0.20 -8.77 7.86
N ASP A 137 -0.55 -9.49 8.94
CA ASP A 137 -0.72 -10.96 8.97
C ASP A 137 0.48 -11.72 8.35
N ILE A 138 1.69 -11.30 8.72
CA ILE A 138 2.96 -11.77 8.12
C ILE A 138 3.10 -13.28 8.23
N ALA A 139 2.71 -13.88 9.37
CA ALA A 139 2.84 -15.33 9.57
C ALA A 139 1.99 -16.13 8.54
N TYR A 140 0.77 -15.68 8.28
CA TYR A 140 -0.09 -16.28 7.27
C TYR A 140 0.52 -16.14 5.87
N ARG A 141 0.99 -14.93 5.51
CA ARG A 141 1.61 -14.69 4.19
C ARG A 141 2.90 -15.48 4.01
N GLN A 142 3.71 -15.65 5.05
CA GLN A 142 4.87 -16.55 5.04
C GLN A 142 4.45 -18.02 4.80
N SER A 143 3.31 -18.47 5.35
CA SER A 143 2.80 -19.80 5.03
C SER A 143 2.39 -19.93 3.56
N LEU A 144 1.78 -18.89 2.98
CA LEU A 144 1.44 -18.88 1.55
C LEU A 144 2.69 -18.90 0.65
N ILE A 145 3.76 -18.22 1.05
CA ILE A 145 5.07 -18.27 0.35
C ILE A 145 5.64 -19.69 0.41
N LYS A 146 5.62 -20.30 1.59
CA LYS A 146 6.09 -21.68 1.78
C LYS A 146 5.28 -22.68 0.95
N ASP A 147 3.99 -22.46 0.81
CA ASP A 147 3.09 -23.28 -0.01
C ASP A 147 3.21 -22.97 -1.52
N GLY A 148 4.03 -22.01 -1.92
CA GLY A 148 4.21 -21.60 -3.31
C GLY A 148 2.99 -20.86 -3.92
N LYS A 149 2.08 -20.35 -3.10
CA LYS A 149 0.86 -19.66 -3.54
C LYS A 149 1.10 -18.20 -3.89
N ILE A 150 2.05 -17.58 -3.22
CA ILE A 150 2.56 -16.24 -3.48
C ILE A 150 4.09 -16.26 -3.37
N ARG A 151 4.76 -15.27 -3.90
CA ARG A 151 6.22 -15.16 -3.83
C ARG A 151 6.70 -14.12 -2.83
N TYR A 152 5.96 -13.02 -2.67
CA TYR A 152 6.27 -11.88 -1.80
C TYR A 152 5.10 -11.54 -0.90
N ILE A 153 5.35 -10.75 0.14
CA ILE A 153 4.33 -10.36 1.13
C ILE A 153 3.28 -9.41 0.52
N GLY A 154 3.69 -8.40 -0.26
CA GLY A 154 2.83 -7.38 -0.84
C GLY A 154 2.12 -7.82 -2.12
N GLY A 155 0.89 -7.35 -2.32
CA GLY A 155 0.06 -7.71 -3.47
C GLY A 155 0.60 -7.20 -4.79
N LYS A 156 0.83 -5.87 -4.92
CA LYS A 156 1.36 -5.29 -6.17
C LYS A 156 2.77 -5.75 -6.49
N VAL A 157 3.57 -6.14 -5.46
CA VAL A 157 4.89 -6.75 -5.66
C VAL A 157 4.76 -8.08 -6.41
N ASN A 158 3.82 -8.95 -6.02
CA ASN A 158 3.54 -10.18 -6.77
C ASN A 158 3.02 -9.88 -8.17
N MET A 159 2.05 -8.96 -8.30
CA MET A 159 1.47 -8.56 -9.60
C MET A 159 2.54 -8.05 -10.58
N LEU A 160 3.49 -7.22 -10.12
CA LEU A 160 4.60 -6.72 -10.91
C LEU A 160 5.53 -7.86 -11.37
N THR A 161 5.87 -8.77 -10.46
CA THR A 161 6.77 -9.88 -10.78
C THR A 161 6.12 -10.93 -11.71
N GLU A 162 4.79 -11.06 -11.65
CA GLU A 162 3.98 -11.90 -12.54
C GLU A 162 3.65 -11.22 -13.89
N GLY A 163 4.01 -9.94 -14.08
CA GLY A 163 3.80 -9.21 -15.33
C GLY A 163 2.37 -8.69 -15.52
N ILE A 164 1.57 -8.62 -14.47
CA ILE A 164 0.15 -8.19 -14.55
C ILE A 164 0.01 -6.75 -15.08
N PHE A 165 1.01 -5.89 -14.84
CA PHE A 165 1.04 -4.51 -15.28
C PHE A 165 1.89 -4.26 -16.54
N ASP A 166 2.39 -5.32 -17.21
CA ASP A 166 3.34 -5.13 -18.33
C ASP A 166 2.71 -4.38 -19.51
N ASP A 167 1.40 -4.57 -19.77
CA ASP A 167 0.64 -3.97 -20.87
C ASP A 167 0.03 -2.58 -20.56
N VAL A 168 0.24 -2.04 -19.34
CA VAL A 168 -0.29 -0.73 -18.93
C VAL A 168 0.69 0.38 -19.29
N ASP A 169 0.19 1.50 -19.79
CA ASP A 169 0.99 2.68 -20.13
C ASP A 169 1.13 3.67 -18.96
N LEU A 170 0.05 3.89 -18.20
CA LEU A 170 0.01 4.77 -17.04
C LEU A 170 -1.07 4.33 -16.04
N CYS A 171 -0.93 4.71 -14.77
CA CYS A 171 -1.80 4.26 -13.69
C CYS A 171 -2.38 5.42 -12.88
N ILE A 172 -3.68 5.33 -12.59
CA ILE A 172 -4.39 6.22 -11.66
C ILE A 172 -4.79 5.41 -10.43
N HIS A 173 -4.29 5.83 -9.28
CA HIS A 173 -4.64 5.31 -7.98
C HIS A 173 -5.16 6.44 -7.08
N LEU A 174 -5.90 6.09 -6.06
CA LEU A 174 -6.48 7.05 -5.11
C LEU A 174 -6.54 6.43 -3.71
N HIS A 175 -6.48 7.27 -2.67
CA HIS A 175 -6.48 6.77 -1.30
C HIS A 175 -7.27 7.70 -0.37
N ALA A 176 -7.99 7.11 0.59
CA ALA A 176 -8.68 7.91 1.61
C ALA A 176 -7.67 8.72 2.44
N MET A 177 -8.02 9.95 2.75
CA MET A 177 -7.21 10.86 3.58
C MET A 177 -8.07 11.45 4.71
N GLY A 178 -7.46 12.20 5.61
CA GLY A 178 -8.20 12.90 6.66
C GLY A 178 -9.18 13.96 6.13
N ASN A 179 -9.94 14.61 7.02
CA ASN A 179 -11.02 15.53 6.66
C ASN A 179 -10.62 17.01 6.57
N ASP A 180 -9.34 17.33 6.69
CA ASP A 180 -8.90 18.75 6.66
C ASP A 180 -9.02 19.35 5.25
N TYR A 181 -8.98 18.51 4.22
CA TYR A 181 -9.14 18.87 2.80
C TYR A 181 -10.09 17.89 2.10
N GLN A 182 -10.71 18.31 0.99
CA GLN A 182 -11.53 17.42 0.18
C GLN A 182 -10.69 16.52 -0.71
N TYR A 183 -9.56 17.02 -1.22
CA TYR A 183 -8.63 16.24 -2.05
C TYR A 183 -7.17 16.56 -1.71
N GLY A 184 -6.30 15.58 -2.04
CA GLY A 184 -4.85 15.73 -2.02
C GLY A 184 -4.24 15.35 -3.37
N ILE A 185 -3.23 16.08 -3.84
CA ILE A 185 -2.63 15.84 -5.15
C ILE A 185 -1.10 15.93 -5.11
N ASN A 186 -0.44 15.15 -5.96
CA ASN A 186 1.02 15.12 -6.13
C ASN A 186 1.78 14.78 -4.84
N SER A 187 1.20 13.95 -3.97
CA SER A 187 1.79 13.58 -2.69
C SER A 187 2.81 12.45 -2.85
N ARG A 188 3.91 12.51 -2.08
CA ARG A 188 4.96 11.49 -2.03
C ARG A 188 4.78 10.60 -0.81
N LEU A 189 5.16 9.31 -0.93
CA LEU A 189 5.18 8.35 0.17
C LEU A 189 6.60 7.85 0.42
N ALA A 190 6.88 7.51 1.69
CA ALA A 190 8.12 6.82 2.03
C ALA A 190 8.07 5.35 1.59
N GLY A 191 9.25 4.78 1.37
CA GLY A 191 9.41 3.33 1.32
C GLY A 191 9.80 2.78 2.68
N PHE A 192 9.84 1.45 2.83
CA PHE A 192 10.31 0.81 4.05
C PHE A 192 10.91 -0.57 3.82
N ILE A 193 11.73 -1.00 4.80
CA ILE A 193 12.21 -2.37 4.96
C ILE A 193 11.75 -2.87 6.34
N TYR A 194 11.20 -4.07 6.40
CA TYR A 194 10.91 -4.76 7.65
C TYR A 194 12.10 -5.62 8.06
N LYS A 195 12.48 -5.53 9.34
CA LYS A 195 13.59 -6.31 9.91
C LYS A 195 13.15 -7.01 11.18
N LYS A 196 13.52 -8.28 11.29
CA LYS A 196 13.42 -9.05 12.53
C LYS A 196 14.82 -9.36 13.05
N TYR A 197 15.06 -9.07 14.31
CA TYR A 197 16.31 -9.34 15.01
C TYR A 197 16.06 -10.40 16.07
N THR A 198 16.88 -11.44 16.08
CA THR A 198 16.89 -12.45 17.14
C THR A 198 18.26 -12.44 17.80
N PHE A 199 18.34 -11.87 19.02
CA PHE A 199 19.52 -11.89 19.87
C PHE A 199 19.55 -13.21 20.61
N ILE A 200 20.71 -13.91 20.55
CA ILE A 200 20.87 -15.27 21.06
C ILE A 200 22.03 -15.28 22.04
N GLY A 201 21.69 -15.49 23.31
CA GLY A 201 22.59 -15.59 24.42
C GLY A 201 22.61 -17.02 25.01
N LYS A 202 22.63 -17.13 26.33
CA LYS A 202 22.64 -18.39 27.06
C LYS A 202 21.92 -18.26 28.38
N ALA A 203 20.92 -19.13 28.61
CA ALA A 203 20.19 -19.15 29.85
C ALA A 203 21.05 -19.61 31.03
N SER A 204 20.79 -19.05 32.22
CA SER A 204 21.33 -19.49 33.47
C SER A 204 20.49 -18.96 34.66
N HIS A 205 20.64 -19.51 35.86
CA HIS A 205 19.98 -18.97 37.02
C HIS A 205 20.57 -17.59 37.36
N ALA A 206 19.74 -16.54 37.28
CA ALA A 206 20.19 -15.16 37.38
C ALA A 206 20.92 -14.79 38.67
N ALA A 207 20.56 -15.39 39.82
CA ALA A 207 21.15 -15.10 41.10
C ALA A 207 22.27 -16.07 41.50
N VAL A 208 22.14 -17.37 41.16
CA VAL A 208 23.05 -18.42 41.65
C VAL A 208 24.23 -18.64 40.72
N LEU A 209 23.99 -18.63 39.41
CA LEU A 209 25.01 -18.94 38.41
C LEU A 209 25.04 -17.89 37.29
N PRO A 210 25.05 -16.58 37.57
CA PRO A 210 24.99 -15.54 36.53
C PRO A 210 26.20 -15.58 35.58
N HIS A 211 27.35 -16.04 36.08
CA HIS A 211 28.59 -16.14 35.30
C HIS A 211 28.59 -17.25 34.25
N LEU A 212 27.59 -18.15 34.24
CA LEU A 212 27.42 -19.19 33.22
C LEU A 212 26.43 -18.79 32.11
N GLY A 213 25.70 -17.71 32.35
CA GLY A 213 24.74 -17.16 31.37
C GLY A 213 25.32 -16.04 30.53
N VAL A 214 24.64 -15.76 29.41
CA VAL A 214 24.87 -14.59 28.54
C VAL A 214 23.50 -14.00 28.25
N ASN A 215 23.27 -12.74 28.65
CA ASN A 215 21.94 -12.16 28.69
C ASN A 215 21.58 -11.48 27.38
N ALA A 216 20.74 -12.12 26.54
CA ALA A 216 20.28 -11.59 25.26
C ALA A 216 19.59 -10.22 25.38
N LEU A 217 18.97 -9.91 26.52
CA LEU A 217 18.34 -8.60 26.73
C LEU A 217 19.38 -7.47 26.84
N ASN A 218 20.62 -7.76 27.30
CA ASN A 218 21.68 -6.77 27.34
C ASN A 218 22.18 -6.40 25.94
N ALA A 219 22.29 -7.37 25.00
CA ALA A 219 22.61 -7.09 23.60
C ALA A 219 21.54 -6.22 22.94
N PHE A 220 20.29 -6.54 23.17
CA PHE A 220 19.17 -5.72 22.71
C PHE A 220 19.20 -4.29 23.27
N ALA A 221 19.44 -4.13 24.59
CA ALA A 221 19.55 -2.81 25.22
C ALA A 221 20.69 -1.96 24.63
N LEU A 222 21.85 -2.59 24.40
CA LEU A 222 22.99 -1.94 23.76
C LEU A 222 22.64 -1.53 22.31
N PHE A 223 21.98 -2.42 21.57
CA PHE A 223 21.52 -2.11 20.22
C PHE A 223 20.49 -0.97 20.21
N GLN A 224 19.53 -0.94 21.14
CA GLN A 224 18.56 0.17 21.25
C GLN A 224 19.26 1.52 21.49
N SER A 225 20.30 1.53 22.30
CA SER A 225 21.12 2.73 22.51
C SER A 225 21.84 3.15 21.22
N ALA A 226 22.48 2.20 20.54
CA ALA A 226 23.12 2.45 19.25
C ALA A 226 22.12 2.94 18.18
N GLN A 227 20.95 2.34 18.12
CA GLN A 227 19.87 2.76 17.21
C GLN A 227 19.46 4.22 17.47
N GLY A 228 19.37 4.64 18.72
CA GLY A 228 19.09 6.04 19.08
C GLY A 228 20.19 7.00 18.60
N MET A 229 21.47 6.64 18.81
CA MET A 229 22.62 7.46 18.43
C MET A 229 22.78 7.59 16.91
N LEU A 230 22.49 6.55 16.15
CA LEU A 230 22.57 6.57 14.68
C LEU A 230 21.62 7.59 14.03
N ARG A 231 20.56 8.01 14.72
CA ARG A 231 19.61 9.02 14.20
C ARG A 231 20.22 10.38 13.99
N GLU A 232 21.28 10.73 14.72
CA GLU A 232 21.98 12.02 14.60
C GLU A 232 22.60 12.24 13.22
N THR A 233 22.83 11.14 12.47
CA THR A 233 23.47 11.18 11.15
C THR A 233 22.46 11.11 9.99
N PHE A 234 21.15 11.13 10.27
CA PHE A 234 20.14 11.10 9.24
C PHE A 234 20.09 12.39 8.45
N LYS A 235 19.94 12.28 7.13
CA LYS A 235 19.65 13.43 6.30
C LYS A 235 18.19 13.85 6.50
N ASP A 236 17.96 15.13 6.77
CA ASP A 236 16.63 15.67 7.00
C ASP A 236 15.74 15.56 5.75
N GLU A 237 16.31 15.75 4.58
CA GLU A 237 15.63 15.66 3.28
C GLU A 237 15.07 14.26 2.96
N ASP A 238 15.71 13.20 3.46
CA ASP A 238 15.26 11.81 3.29
C ASP A 238 14.15 11.43 4.27
N LYS A 239 13.87 12.27 5.28
CA LYS A 239 12.86 12.08 6.34
C LYS A 239 12.88 10.68 6.94
N ASN A 240 14.07 10.18 7.23
CA ASN A 240 14.29 8.83 7.73
C ASN A 240 13.58 8.57 9.06
N ARG A 241 12.98 7.38 9.21
CA ARG A 241 12.37 6.90 10.45
C ARG A 241 12.77 5.46 10.71
N VAL A 242 13.15 5.18 11.96
CA VAL A 242 13.37 3.81 12.44
C VAL A 242 12.61 3.65 13.74
N HIS A 243 11.74 2.67 13.79
CA HIS A 243 10.93 2.34 14.95
C HIS A 243 10.62 0.84 14.96
N GLY A 244 10.32 0.29 16.13
CA GLY A 244 10.01 -1.12 16.26
C GLY A 244 9.44 -1.46 17.62
N ARG A 245 9.20 -2.74 17.84
CA ARG A 245 8.68 -3.29 19.08
C ARG A 245 9.41 -4.56 19.50
N LEU A 246 9.53 -4.76 20.82
CA LEU A 246 9.99 -6.02 21.39
C LEU A 246 8.88 -7.07 21.25
N ILE A 247 9.21 -8.22 20.67
CA ILE A 247 8.30 -9.37 20.52
C ILE A 247 8.37 -10.22 21.79
N SER A 248 9.62 -10.57 22.21
CA SER A 248 9.89 -11.36 23.40
C SER A 248 11.18 -10.91 24.07
N GLY A 249 11.23 -10.92 25.39
CA GLY A 249 12.38 -10.43 26.21
C GLY A 249 12.73 -11.32 27.39
N GLY A 250 12.39 -12.60 27.36
CA GLY A 250 12.52 -13.55 28.45
C GLY A 250 11.20 -13.82 29.17
N GLU A 251 11.15 -14.85 30.00
CA GLU A 251 9.92 -15.35 30.64
C GLU A 251 9.83 -15.05 32.14
N THR A 252 10.95 -15.13 32.87
CA THR A 252 10.98 -14.96 34.31
C THR A 252 12.20 -14.18 34.79
N VAL A 253 12.05 -13.46 35.88
CA VAL A 253 13.15 -12.67 36.49
C VAL A 253 14.31 -13.57 37.01
N ASN A 254 14.04 -14.83 37.35
CA ASN A 254 15.02 -15.75 37.87
C ASN A 254 15.91 -16.41 36.82
N SER A 255 15.58 -16.27 35.55
CA SER A 255 16.33 -16.82 34.41
C SER A 255 16.91 -15.71 33.55
N ILE A 256 18.20 -15.81 33.25
CA ILE A 256 18.84 -14.96 32.24
C ILE A 256 18.18 -15.26 30.89
N PRO A 257 17.63 -14.25 30.18
CA PRO A 257 17.04 -14.44 28.86
C PRO A 257 18.03 -14.98 27.82
N GLU A 258 17.70 -16.12 27.23
CA GLU A 258 18.51 -16.75 26.19
C GLU A 258 18.18 -16.19 24.78
N ILE A 259 16.90 -15.84 24.55
CA ILE A 259 16.43 -15.34 23.26
C ILE A 259 15.65 -14.05 23.49
N VAL A 260 15.97 -13.04 22.69
CA VAL A 260 15.22 -11.79 22.59
C VAL A 260 14.90 -11.50 21.14
N GLU A 261 13.63 -11.30 20.83
CA GLU A 261 13.16 -10.98 19.49
C GLU A 261 12.63 -9.54 19.43
N TYR A 262 13.08 -8.82 18.42
CA TYR A 262 12.67 -7.45 18.14
C TYR A 262 12.38 -7.29 16.65
N GLU A 263 11.33 -6.57 16.31
CA GLU A 263 11.01 -6.21 14.92
C GLU A 263 10.98 -4.70 14.73
N SER A 264 11.36 -4.24 13.54
CA SER A 264 11.39 -2.82 13.21
C SER A 264 11.10 -2.54 11.75
N TYR A 265 10.64 -1.30 11.49
CA TYR A 265 10.64 -0.69 10.16
C TYR A 265 11.76 0.34 10.05
N ILE A 266 12.46 0.32 8.92
CA ILE A 266 13.32 1.41 8.44
C ILE A 266 12.58 2.09 7.30
N ARG A 267 12.31 3.40 7.40
CA ARG A 267 11.58 4.18 6.39
C ARG A 267 12.44 5.30 5.84
N SER A 268 12.31 5.58 4.54
CA SER A 268 12.97 6.70 3.85
C SER A 268 12.20 7.10 2.60
N PHE A 269 12.35 8.35 2.16
CA PHE A 269 11.93 8.80 0.83
C PHE A 269 12.95 8.46 -0.28
N ASN A 270 14.08 7.85 0.08
CA ASN A 270 15.15 7.53 -0.84
C ASN A 270 15.48 6.03 -0.75
N SER A 271 15.41 5.32 -1.88
CA SER A 271 15.66 3.88 -1.95
C SER A 271 17.13 3.49 -1.69
N GLU A 272 18.09 4.35 -2.12
CA GLU A 272 19.50 4.12 -1.82
C GLU A 272 19.77 4.26 -0.32
N THR A 273 19.16 5.28 0.32
CA THR A 273 19.25 5.49 1.77
C THR A 273 18.61 4.33 2.54
N LEU A 274 17.51 3.75 2.06
CA LEU A 274 16.93 2.53 2.67
C LEU A 274 17.98 1.41 2.73
N THR A 275 18.69 1.16 1.63
CA THR A 275 19.73 0.13 1.55
C THR A 275 20.91 0.44 2.49
N VAL A 276 21.35 1.68 2.53
CA VAL A 276 22.45 2.11 3.42
C VAL A 276 22.06 1.93 4.90
N LEU A 277 20.88 2.37 5.28
CA LEU A 277 20.36 2.22 6.65
C LEU A 277 20.13 0.77 7.02
N ASN A 278 19.63 -0.04 6.09
CA ASN A 278 19.45 -1.49 6.30
C ASN A 278 20.75 -2.15 6.72
N ASN A 279 21.84 -1.88 6.00
CA ASN A 279 23.16 -2.42 6.30
C ASN A 279 23.73 -1.85 7.61
N LEU A 280 23.54 -0.54 7.86
CA LEU A 280 24.03 0.11 9.07
C LEU A 280 23.39 -0.48 10.34
N TYR A 281 22.07 -0.66 10.34
CA TYR A 281 21.35 -1.24 11.48
C TYR A 281 21.64 -2.72 11.65
N SER A 282 21.84 -3.47 10.57
CA SER A 282 22.31 -4.87 10.63
C SER A 282 23.66 -4.98 11.30
N ASN A 283 24.62 -4.15 10.87
CA ASN A 283 25.97 -4.13 11.44
C ASN A 283 25.95 -3.71 12.92
N ALA A 284 25.16 -2.70 13.27
CA ALA A 284 25.02 -2.26 14.66
C ALA A 284 24.50 -3.39 15.55
N ALA A 285 23.45 -4.11 15.16
CA ALA A 285 22.89 -5.23 15.92
C ALA A 285 23.92 -6.37 16.12
N ILE A 286 24.60 -6.76 15.05
CA ILE A 286 25.64 -7.81 15.08
C ILE A 286 26.80 -7.39 15.99
N CYS A 287 27.28 -6.14 15.87
CA CYS A 287 28.41 -5.64 16.68
C CYS A 287 28.03 -5.51 18.16
N CYS A 288 26.82 -5.05 18.48
CA CYS A 288 26.32 -4.97 19.84
C CYS A 288 26.20 -6.36 20.48
N ALA A 289 25.70 -7.34 19.77
CA ALA A 289 25.65 -8.73 20.25
C ALA A 289 27.07 -9.28 20.51
N LYS A 290 27.99 -9.13 19.57
CA LYS A 290 29.38 -9.57 19.71
C LYS A 290 30.11 -8.91 20.88
N ALA A 291 29.84 -7.63 21.17
CA ALA A 291 30.49 -6.89 22.25
C ALA A 291 30.28 -7.52 23.64
N ILE A 292 29.20 -8.27 23.81
CA ILE A 292 28.85 -8.93 25.08
C ILE A 292 28.83 -10.47 24.98
N GLY A 293 29.45 -11.02 23.93
CA GLY A 293 29.65 -12.46 23.75
C GLY A 293 28.45 -13.20 23.19
N GLU A 294 27.55 -12.49 22.46
CA GLU A 294 26.32 -13.03 21.88
C GLU A 294 26.34 -13.05 20.35
N THR A 295 25.31 -13.62 19.76
CA THR A 295 25.05 -13.56 18.33
C THR A 295 23.69 -12.89 18.07
N CYS A 296 23.55 -12.27 16.88
CA CYS A 296 22.29 -11.75 16.41
C CYS A 296 22.00 -12.33 15.02
N LYS A 297 20.87 -13.00 14.89
CA LYS A 297 20.30 -13.39 13.59
C LYS A 297 19.41 -12.27 13.12
N ILE A 298 19.50 -11.93 11.83
CA ILE A 298 18.70 -10.87 11.21
C ILE A 298 17.95 -11.49 10.04
N GLU A 299 16.68 -11.20 9.96
CA GLU A 299 15.80 -11.57 8.86
C GLU A 299 15.21 -10.27 8.30
N ASP A 300 15.55 -9.97 7.05
CA ASP A 300 15.01 -8.83 6.33
C ASP A 300 13.85 -9.29 5.45
N THR A 301 12.81 -8.48 5.35
CA THR A 301 11.73 -8.69 4.39
C THR A 301 11.57 -7.42 3.59
N PRO A 302 11.63 -7.48 2.25
CA PRO A 302 11.35 -6.31 1.42
C PRO A 302 9.99 -5.74 1.80
N GLY A 303 9.98 -4.47 2.15
CA GLY A 303 8.75 -3.68 2.26
C GLY A 303 8.41 -3.08 0.91
N TYR A 304 8.06 -1.80 0.91
CA TYR A 304 7.67 -1.07 -0.29
C TYR A 304 8.68 -0.01 -0.66
N LEU A 305 8.84 0.25 -1.95
CA LEU A 305 9.68 1.33 -2.46
C LEU A 305 9.03 2.70 -2.23
N PRO A 306 9.81 3.78 -2.14
CA PRO A 306 9.26 5.13 -2.07
C PRO A 306 8.41 5.46 -3.29
N PHE A 307 7.28 6.13 -3.08
CA PHE A 307 6.40 6.58 -4.15
C PHE A 307 6.70 8.03 -4.53
N VAL A 308 6.95 8.24 -5.81
CA VAL A 308 7.07 9.57 -6.43
C VAL A 308 6.04 9.67 -7.54
N PRO A 309 5.04 10.55 -7.43
CA PRO A 309 3.97 10.65 -8.42
C PRO A 309 4.45 11.24 -9.74
N SER A 310 3.80 10.87 -10.84
CA SER A 310 3.95 11.56 -12.12
C SER A 310 3.28 12.93 -12.05
N THR A 311 4.07 14.00 -11.96
CA THR A 311 3.56 15.39 -11.86
C THR A 311 2.68 15.75 -13.07
N LYS A 312 3.01 15.27 -14.27
CA LYS A 312 2.20 15.55 -15.46
C LYS A 312 0.82 14.89 -15.38
N LEU A 313 0.75 13.63 -14.94
CA LEU A 313 -0.51 12.94 -14.69
C LEU A 313 -1.28 13.58 -13.52
N SER A 314 -0.58 13.99 -12.46
CA SER A 314 -1.17 14.76 -11.34
C SER A 314 -1.86 16.03 -11.84
N ASN A 315 -1.26 16.75 -12.78
CA ASN A 315 -1.85 17.97 -13.34
C ASN A 315 -3.13 17.72 -14.16
N VAL A 316 -3.27 16.55 -14.79
CA VAL A 316 -4.51 16.16 -15.48
C VAL A 316 -5.65 16.00 -14.47
N VAL A 317 -5.39 15.22 -13.42
CA VAL A 317 -6.37 14.96 -12.36
C VAL A 317 -6.71 16.24 -11.57
N TYR A 318 -5.70 17.05 -11.26
CA TYR A 318 -5.89 18.33 -10.57
C TYR A 318 -6.83 19.28 -11.35
N LYS A 319 -6.68 19.38 -12.67
CA LYS A 319 -7.59 20.19 -13.51
C LYS A 319 -9.02 19.69 -13.41
N GLN A 320 -9.24 18.39 -13.32
CA GLN A 320 -10.57 17.82 -13.14
C GLN A 320 -11.11 18.07 -11.71
N MET A 321 -10.29 18.04 -10.67
CA MET A 321 -10.70 18.40 -9.29
C MET A 321 -11.28 19.80 -9.24
N LEU A 322 -10.67 20.77 -9.91
CA LEU A 322 -11.12 22.19 -9.94
C LEU A 322 -12.51 22.40 -10.58
N ASN A 323 -13.06 21.41 -11.29
CA ASN A 323 -14.44 21.47 -11.79
C ASN A 323 -15.48 21.18 -10.70
N TYR A 324 -15.07 20.59 -9.57
CA TYR A 324 -15.98 20.11 -8.53
C TYR A 324 -15.73 20.73 -7.15
N VAL A 325 -14.48 21.14 -6.87
CA VAL A 325 -14.10 21.74 -5.59
C VAL A 325 -13.22 22.95 -5.80
N LYS A 326 -13.12 23.80 -4.78
CA LYS A 326 -12.25 24.96 -4.82
C LYS A 326 -10.79 24.57 -4.63
N ASP A 327 -9.89 25.38 -5.14
CA ASP A 327 -8.43 25.17 -5.00
C ASP A 327 -7.97 25.13 -3.54
N GLU A 328 -8.61 25.91 -2.67
CA GLU A 328 -8.33 25.94 -1.22
C GLU A 328 -8.66 24.63 -0.49
N ASP A 329 -9.54 23.80 -1.07
CA ASP A 329 -9.94 22.51 -0.54
C ASP A 329 -9.03 21.37 -1.01
N ILE A 330 -7.96 21.68 -1.75
CA ILE A 330 -7.00 20.71 -2.30
C ILE A 330 -5.62 20.93 -1.69
N ILE A 331 -5.12 19.95 -0.91
CA ILE A 331 -3.73 19.96 -0.46
C ILE A 331 -2.81 19.46 -1.57
N LYS A 332 -1.64 20.11 -1.75
CA LYS A 332 -0.70 19.83 -2.84
C LYS A 332 0.68 19.48 -2.28
N ASP A 333 1.39 18.61 -3.00
CA ASP A 333 2.81 18.32 -2.77
C ASP A 333 3.11 17.84 -1.34
N GLU A 334 2.16 17.12 -0.71
CA GLU A 334 2.35 16.59 0.64
C GLU A 334 3.40 15.48 0.64
N GLU A 335 4.21 15.43 1.69
CA GLU A 335 5.19 14.38 1.92
C GLU A 335 4.77 13.55 3.15
N SER A 336 4.21 12.36 2.89
CA SER A 336 3.75 11.44 3.93
C SER A 336 4.76 10.33 4.21
N ILE A 337 5.07 10.12 5.49
CA ILE A 337 5.91 8.98 5.95
C ILE A 337 5.16 7.64 5.86
N ALA A 338 3.87 7.65 5.53
CA ALA A 338 3.16 6.43 5.15
C ALA A 338 3.84 5.76 3.95
N ALA A 339 3.61 4.48 3.79
CA ALA A 339 4.15 3.70 2.68
C ALA A 339 3.04 2.82 2.12
N GLY A 340 3.08 2.55 0.82
CA GLY A 340 2.17 1.66 0.11
C GLY A 340 2.90 0.99 -1.05
N ASP A 341 2.46 -0.20 -1.45
CA ASP A 341 3.06 -0.94 -2.57
C ASP A 341 2.79 -0.30 -3.94
N ILE A 342 2.06 0.82 -3.96
CA ILE A 342 1.98 1.73 -5.11
C ILE A 342 3.35 2.33 -5.47
N GLY A 343 4.27 2.44 -4.50
CA GLY A 343 5.65 2.87 -4.73
C GLY A 343 6.39 1.95 -5.68
N ASP A 344 6.18 0.65 -5.54
CA ASP A 344 6.77 -0.36 -6.43
C ASP A 344 6.24 -0.20 -7.86
N LEU A 345 4.94 0.00 -8.05
CA LEU A 345 4.35 0.26 -9.38
C LEU A 345 4.85 1.59 -9.97
N GLY A 346 4.96 2.62 -9.14
CA GLY A 346 5.48 3.95 -9.53
C GLY A 346 6.92 3.93 -10.01
N CYS A 347 7.72 2.90 -9.68
CA CYS A 347 9.07 2.73 -10.21
C CYS A 347 9.08 2.35 -11.70
N PHE A 348 8.01 1.75 -12.23
CA PHE A 348 7.96 1.20 -13.59
C PHE A 348 7.02 1.94 -14.52
N LYS A 349 5.99 2.57 -13.99
CA LYS A 349 4.91 3.19 -14.77
C LYS A 349 4.63 4.60 -14.26
N PRO A 350 4.32 5.56 -15.14
CA PRO A 350 3.81 6.86 -14.71
C PRO A 350 2.54 6.64 -13.88
N THR A 351 2.63 6.89 -12.58
CA THR A 351 1.56 6.60 -11.63
C THR A 351 1.25 7.83 -10.79
N ILE A 352 -0.02 8.01 -10.47
CA ILE A 352 -0.50 8.97 -9.47
C ILE A 352 -1.25 8.23 -8.37
N GLN A 353 -1.07 8.67 -7.13
CA GLN A 353 -2.00 8.43 -6.04
C GLN A 353 -2.50 9.79 -5.56
N PHE A 354 -3.79 10.04 -5.70
CA PHE A 354 -4.40 11.25 -5.15
C PHE A 354 -5.27 10.94 -3.93
N GLY A 355 -5.32 11.87 -2.99
CA GLY A 355 -6.12 11.74 -1.77
C GLY A 355 -7.56 12.20 -1.97
N TYR A 356 -8.52 11.55 -1.30
CA TYR A 356 -9.90 12.01 -1.18
C TYR A 356 -10.35 12.00 0.27
N GLY A 357 -11.10 13.03 0.66
CA GLY A 357 -11.74 13.17 1.96
C GLY A 357 -13.07 12.45 2.04
N GLY A 358 -13.96 12.91 2.92
CA GLY A 358 -15.30 12.33 3.11
C GLY A 358 -15.35 11.19 4.11
N VAL A 359 -14.23 10.85 4.75
CA VAL A 359 -14.16 9.93 5.89
C VAL A 359 -14.03 10.70 7.19
N LYS A 360 -14.47 10.16 8.31
CA LYS A 360 -14.30 10.73 9.66
C LYS A 360 -13.56 9.77 10.57
N GLY A 361 -13.00 10.31 11.64
CA GLY A 361 -12.20 9.53 12.61
C GLY A 361 -10.76 9.40 12.16
N VAL A 362 -10.06 8.43 12.74
CA VAL A 362 -8.63 8.20 12.53
C VAL A 362 -8.44 7.03 11.56
N ILE A 363 -7.75 7.25 10.47
CA ILE A 363 -7.35 6.17 9.54
C ILE A 363 -6.52 5.14 10.32
N HIS A 364 -6.75 3.85 10.07
CA HIS A 364 -6.26 2.70 10.86
C HIS A 364 -6.80 2.66 12.30
N GLY A 365 -7.78 3.50 12.64
CA GLY A 365 -8.38 3.57 13.97
C GLY A 365 -9.82 3.05 14.01
N LYS A 366 -10.26 2.63 15.19
CA LYS A 366 -11.64 2.13 15.43
C LYS A 366 -12.75 3.16 15.17
N THR A 367 -12.40 4.41 14.97
CA THR A 367 -13.34 5.51 14.74
C THR A 367 -13.48 5.91 13.28
N MET A 368 -12.69 5.28 12.38
CA MET A 368 -12.78 5.57 10.95
C MET A 368 -14.14 5.13 10.40
N MET A 369 -14.87 6.02 9.78
CA MET A 369 -16.18 5.78 9.18
C MET A 369 -16.36 6.64 7.93
N ILE A 370 -17.17 6.19 7.00
CA ILE A 370 -17.63 6.97 5.86
C ILE A 370 -18.56 8.08 6.39
N ALA A 371 -18.28 9.33 6.03
CA ALA A 371 -19.02 10.49 6.47
C ALA A 371 -19.76 11.20 5.34
N ASP A 372 -19.15 11.26 4.15
CA ASP A 372 -19.74 11.84 2.95
C ASP A 372 -19.65 10.84 1.77
N PRO A 373 -20.64 9.94 1.65
CA PRO A 373 -20.67 8.96 0.56
C PRO A 373 -20.74 9.62 -0.83
N TYR A 374 -21.35 10.80 -0.93
CA TYR A 374 -21.48 11.49 -2.21
C TYR A 374 -20.12 12.03 -2.69
N LEU A 375 -19.36 12.71 -1.83
CA LEU A 375 -18.01 13.14 -2.13
C LEU A 375 -17.13 11.94 -2.55
N ILE A 376 -17.17 10.87 -1.75
CA ILE A 376 -16.36 9.67 -1.98
C ILE A 376 -16.73 8.99 -3.30
N TYR A 377 -17.98 8.52 -3.43
CA TYR A 377 -18.34 7.59 -4.50
C TYR A 377 -18.77 8.27 -5.80
N ILE A 378 -19.27 9.51 -5.73
CA ILE A 378 -19.84 10.21 -6.87
C ILE A 378 -18.87 11.26 -7.40
N THR A 379 -18.51 12.23 -6.56
CA THR A 379 -17.63 13.31 -7.01
C THR A 379 -16.24 12.80 -7.39
N THR A 380 -15.67 11.87 -6.61
CA THR A 380 -14.36 11.29 -6.92
C THR A 380 -14.40 10.44 -8.19
N ALA A 381 -15.48 9.67 -8.43
CA ALA A 381 -15.62 8.92 -9.67
C ALA A 381 -15.72 9.83 -10.92
N LYS A 382 -16.38 11.00 -10.80
CA LYS A 382 -16.40 12.01 -11.88
C LYS A 382 -14.99 12.52 -12.19
N ILE A 383 -14.18 12.81 -11.17
CA ILE A 383 -12.79 13.24 -11.34
C ILE A 383 -12.00 12.16 -12.08
N VAL A 384 -12.08 10.90 -11.63
CA VAL A 384 -11.39 9.77 -12.29
C VAL A 384 -11.84 9.63 -13.75
N ALA A 385 -13.14 9.52 -13.99
CA ALA A 385 -13.67 9.25 -15.33
C ALA A 385 -13.37 10.39 -16.31
N ASN A 386 -13.50 11.64 -15.89
CA ASN A 386 -13.19 12.79 -16.76
C ASN A 386 -11.68 12.92 -17.00
N SER A 387 -10.81 12.59 -16.03
CA SER A 387 -9.36 12.55 -16.23
C SER A 387 -8.97 11.50 -17.27
N VAL A 388 -9.56 10.31 -17.19
CA VAL A 388 -9.38 9.26 -18.19
C VAL A 388 -9.81 9.75 -19.57
N MET A 389 -10.97 10.39 -19.68
CA MET A 389 -11.47 10.89 -20.97
C MET A 389 -10.65 12.03 -21.55
N ASP A 390 -10.07 12.90 -20.74
CA ASP A 390 -9.12 13.91 -21.24
C ASP A 390 -7.93 13.25 -21.93
N ILE A 391 -7.37 12.21 -21.33
CA ILE A 391 -6.24 11.45 -21.90
C ILE A 391 -6.66 10.69 -23.17
N LEU A 392 -7.84 10.06 -23.17
CA LEU A 392 -8.34 9.29 -24.33
C LEU A 392 -8.79 10.18 -25.49
N ASN A 393 -9.23 11.40 -25.23
CA ASN A 393 -9.63 12.34 -26.27
C ASN A 393 -8.45 13.04 -26.93
N ASP A 394 -7.34 13.20 -26.19
CA ASP A 394 -6.09 13.79 -26.70
C ASP A 394 -4.90 12.93 -26.30
N HIS A 395 -4.51 12.02 -27.17
CA HIS A 395 -3.40 11.09 -26.94
C HIS A 395 -2.06 11.81 -26.73
N SER A 396 -1.91 13.07 -27.16
CA SER A 396 -0.70 13.84 -26.88
C SER A 396 -0.44 14.04 -25.38
N ILE A 397 -1.50 13.99 -24.55
CA ILE A 397 -1.40 14.00 -23.09
C ILE A 397 -0.72 12.72 -22.61
N ALA A 398 -1.15 11.55 -23.11
CA ALA A 398 -0.52 10.27 -22.77
C ALA A 398 0.95 10.23 -23.21
N ASP A 399 1.22 10.66 -24.47
CA ASP A 399 2.57 10.71 -25.04
C ASP A 399 3.50 11.60 -24.21
N ASP A 400 3.02 12.75 -23.76
CA ASP A 400 3.79 13.68 -22.91
C ASP A 400 4.06 13.10 -21.51
N ILE A 401 3.07 12.41 -20.90
CA ILE A 401 3.23 11.74 -19.62
C ILE A 401 4.27 10.61 -19.75
N ILE A 402 4.10 9.72 -20.72
CA ILE A 402 4.93 8.52 -20.88
C ILE A 402 6.36 8.90 -21.28
N SER A 403 6.55 9.82 -22.24
CA SER A 403 7.88 10.24 -22.69
C SER A 403 8.69 10.98 -21.61
N SER A 404 8.02 11.62 -20.66
CA SER A 404 8.67 12.29 -19.53
C SER A 404 9.03 11.37 -18.38
N PHE A 405 8.44 10.18 -18.34
CA PHE A 405 8.67 9.20 -17.28
C PHE A 405 10.02 8.49 -17.52
N LYS A 406 10.74 8.30 -16.42
CA LYS A 406 11.96 7.48 -16.40
C LYS A 406 11.78 6.43 -15.31
N PRO A 407 11.76 5.14 -15.67
CA PRO A 407 11.74 4.06 -14.67
C PRO A 407 12.89 4.24 -13.68
N ALA A 408 12.61 4.04 -12.40
CA ALA A 408 13.64 4.15 -11.35
C ALA A 408 14.65 3.00 -11.41
N MET A 409 14.22 1.86 -11.95
CA MET A 409 15.05 0.67 -12.13
C MET A 409 14.47 -0.24 -13.22
N THR A 410 15.26 -1.19 -13.71
CA THR A 410 14.78 -2.26 -14.60
C THR A 410 14.06 -3.36 -13.80
N LYS A 411 13.33 -4.23 -14.48
CA LYS A 411 12.66 -5.37 -13.83
C LYS A 411 13.69 -6.35 -13.21
N GLU A 412 14.83 -6.52 -13.85
CA GLU A 412 15.94 -7.35 -13.37
C GLU A 412 16.55 -6.77 -12.08
N GLU A 413 16.81 -5.46 -12.05
CA GLU A 413 17.30 -4.76 -10.85
C GLU A 413 16.30 -4.85 -9.69
N TYR A 414 15.01 -4.76 -9.98
CA TYR A 414 13.96 -4.92 -8.97
C TYR A 414 13.91 -6.34 -8.39
N LEU A 415 13.99 -7.36 -9.24
CA LEU A 415 14.06 -8.75 -8.78
C LEU A 415 15.32 -9.00 -7.94
N GLU A 416 16.45 -8.40 -8.32
CA GLU A 416 17.68 -8.47 -7.50
C GLU A 416 17.50 -7.75 -6.16
N TYR A 417 16.85 -6.58 -6.16
CA TYR A 417 16.52 -5.85 -4.92
C TYR A 417 15.67 -6.69 -3.99
N LEU A 418 14.57 -7.27 -4.49
CA LEU A 418 13.69 -8.14 -3.70
C LEU A 418 14.42 -9.37 -3.14
N ASN A 419 15.26 -10.01 -3.95
CA ASN A 419 16.01 -11.21 -3.54
C ASN A 419 17.15 -10.90 -2.56
N LYS A 420 17.76 -9.70 -2.60
CA LYS A 420 18.81 -9.30 -1.65
C LYS A 420 18.24 -8.94 -0.28
N GLN A 421 16.97 -8.58 -0.21
CA GLN A 421 16.27 -8.23 1.03
C GLN A 421 15.49 -9.44 1.61
N ALA A 422 15.32 -10.51 0.87
CA ALA A 422 14.73 -11.79 1.28
C ALA A 422 15.85 -12.74 1.75
#